data_8ecb182e3bca7978462a3dc340a631fb
#
_entry.id   8ecb182e3bca7978462a3dc340a631fb
#
_cell.length_a   1.000
_cell.length_b   1.000
_cell.length_c   1.000
_cell.angle_alpha   90.00
_cell.angle_beta   90.00
_cell.angle_gamma   90.00
#
_symmetry.space_group_name_H-M   'P 1'
#
loop_
_entity.id
_entity.type
_entity.pdbx_description
1 polymer ?
#
loop_
_entity_poly.entity_id
_entity_poly.type
_entity_poly.pdbx_seq_one_letter_code
_entity_poly.pdbx_strand_id
1 'polypeptide(L)'
;MRDATGADIAVINSGGLRADLPQGKVTREDVLGIFPFGNIVEKIEVRGSVIEAMLEHSVRYLPAAFGGFLDVSGLTFDLDANAKPGSRVSNVLVQGRPLSPEETYTLALNDFEAAGGDGYEMLKGAKELGQYGTLEDIFSQYLQKHGVEGIALGRISVK
;
A
#
# COMPACT_ATOMS: atom_id res chain seq x y z
N MET A 1 -5.97 -4.71 -4.62
CA MET A 1 -4.71 -4.86 -5.39
C MET A 1 -4.08 -6.25 -5.27
N ARG A 2 -3.77 -6.79 -4.09
CA ARG A 2 -3.18 -8.14 -3.95
C ARG A 2 -4.00 -9.25 -4.64
N ASP A 3 -5.32 -9.27 -4.48
CA ASP A 3 -6.20 -10.26 -5.12
C ASP A 3 -6.09 -10.23 -6.65
N ALA A 4 -5.99 -9.04 -7.24
CA ALA A 4 -5.92 -8.87 -8.69
C ALA A 4 -4.54 -9.20 -9.27
N THR A 5 -3.46 -8.95 -8.52
CA THR A 5 -2.08 -9.05 -9.02
C THR A 5 -1.35 -10.33 -8.57
N GLY A 6 -1.86 -11.00 -7.52
CA GLY A 6 -1.16 -12.09 -6.84
C GLY A 6 0.18 -11.67 -6.22
N ALA A 7 0.35 -10.37 -5.89
CA ALA A 7 1.55 -9.88 -5.24
C ALA A 7 1.63 -10.32 -3.77
N ASP A 8 2.85 -10.40 -3.23
CA ASP A 8 3.09 -10.72 -1.81
C ASP A 8 2.57 -9.59 -0.92
N ILE A 9 2.78 -8.35 -1.35
CA ILE A 9 2.46 -7.12 -0.63
C ILE A 9 1.67 -6.20 -1.57
N ALA A 10 0.76 -5.42 -1.01
CA ALA A 10 0.22 -4.23 -1.67
C ALA A 10 0.27 -3.03 -0.74
N VAL A 11 0.51 -1.86 -1.31
CA VAL A 11 0.49 -0.58 -0.63
C VAL A 11 -0.31 0.45 -1.42
N ILE A 12 -0.85 1.43 -0.72
CA ILE A 12 -1.48 2.61 -1.31
C ILE A 12 -1.24 3.81 -0.40
N ASN A 13 -0.91 4.94 -0.99
CA ASN A 13 -0.77 6.21 -0.26
C ASN A 13 -2.15 6.71 0.22
N SER A 14 -2.25 7.10 1.48
CA SER A 14 -3.49 7.61 2.08
C SER A 14 -4.04 8.83 1.34
N GLY A 15 -3.17 9.66 0.77
CA GLY A 15 -3.54 10.80 -0.07
C GLY A 15 -4.25 10.42 -1.37
N GLY A 16 -4.12 9.17 -1.81
CA GLY A 16 -4.82 8.61 -2.95
C GLY A 16 -6.29 8.27 -2.68
N LEU A 17 -6.67 8.16 -1.40
CA LEU A 17 -8.04 7.86 -0.94
C LEU A 17 -8.75 9.17 -0.62
N ARG A 18 -9.75 9.57 -1.44
CA ARG A 18 -10.36 10.91 -1.37
C ARG A 18 -11.77 10.95 -0.80
N ALA A 19 -12.40 9.81 -0.60
CA ALA A 19 -13.73 9.68 -0.02
C ALA A 19 -13.87 8.36 0.72
N ASP A 20 -14.86 8.29 1.61
CA ASP A 20 -15.27 7.07 2.28
C ASP A 20 -16.20 6.23 1.40
N LEU A 21 -16.20 4.92 1.60
CA LEU A 21 -17.18 4.04 0.99
C LEU A 21 -18.54 4.22 1.70
N PRO A 22 -19.61 4.60 0.98
CA PRO A 22 -20.92 4.80 1.61
C PRO A 22 -21.51 3.48 2.12
N GLN A 23 -22.32 3.58 3.18
CA GLN A 23 -23.08 2.45 3.67
C GLN A 23 -24.25 2.13 2.73
N GLY A 24 -24.46 0.86 2.43
CA GLY A 24 -25.56 0.39 1.61
C GLY A 24 -25.15 0.16 0.15
N LYS A 25 -25.96 0.66 -0.80
CA LYS A 25 -25.68 0.48 -2.23
C LYS A 25 -24.52 1.36 -2.67
N VAL A 26 -23.46 0.75 -3.12
CA VAL A 26 -22.29 1.42 -3.69
C VAL A 26 -22.44 1.53 -5.20
N THR A 27 -22.24 2.71 -5.74
CA THR A 27 -22.28 3.01 -7.18
C THR A 27 -20.88 3.17 -7.75
N ARG A 28 -20.75 3.17 -9.08
CA ARG A 28 -19.48 3.47 -9.75
C ARG A 28 -18.99 4.88 -9.45
N GLU A 29 -19.92 5.84 -9.30
CA GLU A 29 -19.60 7.23 -8.96
C GLU A 29 -18.97 7.33 -7.57
N ASP A 30 -19.49 6.57 -6.59
CA ASP A 30 -18.89 6.49 -5.25
C ASP A 30 -17.44 5.99 -5.33
N VAL A 31 -17.19 4.93 -6.12
CA VAL A 31 -15.83 4.38 -6.29
C VAL A 31 -14.90 5.39 -6.99
N LEU A 32 -15.38 6.09 -8.02
CA LEU A 32 -14.61 7.17 -8.67
C LEU A 32 -14.32 8.33 -7.70
N GLY A 33 -15.23 8.60 -6.76
CA GLY A 33 -15.00 9.57 -5.69
C GLY A 33 -13.87 9.17 -4.74
N ILE A 34 -13.69 7.87 -4.49
CA ILE A 34 -12.59 7.34 -3.67
C ILE A 34 -11.25 7.44 -4.42
N PHE A 35 -11.23 7.06 -5.71
CA PHE A 35 -10.03 6.99 -6.57
C PHE A 35 -10.14 7.92 -7.79
N PRO A 36 -10.10 9.26 -7.61
CA PRO A 36 -10.41 10.20 -8.71
C PRO A 36 -9.25 10.41 -9.69
N PHE A 37 -8.07 9.82 -9.45
CA PHE A 37 -6.86 10.13 -10.22
C PHE A 37 -6.65 9.21 -11.43
N GLY A 38 -7.43 8.14 -11.56
CA GLY A 38 -7.27 7.17 -12.65
C GLY A 38 -5.93 6.42 -12.63
N ASN A 39 -5.33 6.27 -11.45
CA ASN A 39 -4.05 5.56 -11.30
C ASN A 39 -4.17 4.10 -11.71
N ILE A 40 -3.14 3.61 -12.38
CA ILE A 40 -3.02 2.20 -12.78
C ILE A 40 -2.32 1.42 -11.68
N VAL A 41 -2.79 0.21 -11.41
CA VAL A 41 -2.12 -0.71 -10.51
C VAL A 41 -0.99 -1.42 -11.25
N GLU A 42 0.21 -1.27 -10.72
CA GLU A 42 1.41 -1.94 -11.18
C GLU A 42 1.85 -3.02 -10.19
N LYS A 43 2.51 -4.04 -10.70
CA LYS A 43 3.23 -5.04 -9.90
C LYS A 43 4.70 -4.92 -10.23
N ILE A 44 5.51 -4.72 -9.20
CA ILE A 44 6.96 -4.59 -9.31
C ILE A 44 7.68 -5.62 -8.43
N GLU A 45 8.95 -5.83 -8.70
CA GLU A 45 9.83 -6.67 -7.91
C GLU A 45 10.82 -5.78 -7.15
N VAL A 46 10.90 -5.95 -5.83
CA VAL A 46 11.78 -5.17 -4.96
C VAL A 46 12.47 -6.05 -3.90
N ARG A 47 13.64 -5.63 -3.41
CA ARG A 47 14.29 -6.28 -2.27
C ARG A 47 13.63 -5.90 -0.95
N GLY A 48 13.78 -6.74 0.07
CA GLY A 48 13.27 -6.47 1.41
C GLY A 48 13.85 -5.18 2.01
N SER A 49 15.11 -4.86 1.74
CA SER A 49 15.71 -3.58 2.15
C SER A 49 15.00 -2.35 1.56
N VAL A 50 14.45 -2.46 0.37
CA VAL A 50 13.62 -1.39 -0.25
C VAL A 50 12.28 -1.27 0.46
N ILE A 51 11.68 -2.40 0.89
CA ILE A 51 10.43 -2.40 1.67
C ILE A 51 10.66 -1.73 3.02
N GLU A 52 11.75 -2.02 3.73
CA GLU A 52 12.10 -1.34 5.00
C GLU A 52 12.22 0.17 4.80
N ALA A 53 12.97 0.61 3.77
CA ALA A 53 13.13 2.02 3.44
C ALA A 53 11.80 2.70 3.08
N MET A 54 10.94 2.00 2.36
CA MET A 54 9.59 2.46 1.99
C MET A 54 8.71 2.66 3.23
N LEU A 55 8.70 1.71 4.15
CA LEU A 55 7.90 1.80 5.38
C LEU A 55 8.39 2.94 6.29
N GLU A 56 9.71 3.10 6.48
CA GLU A 56 10.29 4.22 7.23
C GLU A 56 9.97 5.57 6.58
N HIS A 57 9.99 5.64 5.25
CA HIS A 57 9.58 6.83 4.52
C HIS A 57 8.11 7.17 4.75
N SER A 58 7.23 6.18 4.76
CA SER A 58 5.80 6.33 5.01
C SER A 58 5.50 7.02 6.34
N VAL A 59 6.22 6.67 7.38
CA VAL A 59 5.96 7.12 8.77
C VAL A 59 6.82 8.30 9.22
N ARG A 60 7.67 8.82 8.34
CA ARG A 60 8.72 9.81 8.69
C ARG A 60 8.22 11.12 9.26
N TYR A 61 7.02 11.56 8.90
CA TYR A 61 6.47 12.86 9.32
C TYR A 61 5.57 12.79 10.55
N LEU A 62 5.27 11.60 11.06
CA LEU A 62 4.43 11.48 12.25
C LEU A 62 4.99 12.33 13.41
N PRO A 63 4.12 13.00 14.18
CA PRO A 63 2.65 12.94 14.15
C PRO A 63 1.99 13.84 13.10
N ALA A 64 2.75 14.56 12.26
CA ALA A 64 2.18 15.38 11.20
C ALA A 64 1.54 14.52 10.10
N ALA A 65 0.45 15.01 9.53
CA ALA A 65 -0.22 14.33 8.42
C ALA A 65 0.69 14.32 7.17
N PHE A 66 0.67 13.21 6.47
CA PHE A 66 1.44 13.01 5.24
C PHE A 66 0.62 12.19 4.25
N GLY A 67 0.33 12.75 3.08
CA GLY A 67 -0.45 12.06 2.04
C GLY A 67 0.22 10.77 1.53
N GLY A 68 1.54 10.69 1.63
CA GLY A 68 2.30 9.50 1.29
C GLY A 68 2.36 8.42 2.39
N PHE A 69 1.64 8.56 3.51
CA PHE A 69 1.48 7.47 4.48
C PHE A 69 0.84 6.27 3.79
N LEU A 70 1.41 5.06 3.98
CA LEU A 70 0.96 3.87 3.28
C LEU A 70 -0.01 3.04 4.11
N ASP A 71 -1.17 2.77 3.54
CA ASP A 71 -1.99 1.64 3.92
C ASP A 71 -1.43 0.37 3.29
N VAL A 72 -1.36 -0.72 4.07
CA VAL A 72 -0.62 -1.92 3.68
C VAL A 72 -1.48 -3.17 3.66
N SER A 73 -1.15 -4.11 2.80
CA SER A 73 -1.74 -5.45 2.74
C SER A 73 -0.68 -6.50 2.45
N GLY A 74 -0.78 -7.68 3.11
CA GLY A 74 0.19 -8.76 2.97
C GLY A 74 1.42 -8.61 3.85
N LEU A 75 1.55 -7.49 4.57
CA LEU A 75 2.56 -7.31 5.61
C LEU A 75 1.94 -6.71 6.89
N THR A 76 2.66 -6.87 7.99
CA THR A 76 2.38 -6.22 9.27
C THR A 76 3.68 -5.65 9.83
N PHE A 77 3.60 -4.60 10.62
CA PHE A 77 4.77 -4.06 11.32
C PHE A 77 4.40 -3.31 12.60
N ASP A 78 5.38 -3.14 13.48
CA ASP A 78 5.28 -2.29 14.65
C ASP A 78 5.76 -0.89 14.33
N LEU A 79 5.04 0.12 14.81
CA LEU A 79 5.33 1.54 14.63
C LEU A 79 5.57 2.21 15.98
N ASP A 80 6.75 2.74 16.20
CA ASP A 80 7.04 3.67 17.30
C ASP A 80 7.07 5.11 16.79
N ALA A 81 5.96 5.82 16.98
CA ALA A 81 5.83 7.21 16.53
C ALA A 81 6.74 8.18 17.32
N ASN A 82 7.24 7.79 18.50
CA ASN A 82 8.13 8.60 19.34
C ASN A 82 9.61 8.42 18.96
N ALA A 83 9.94 7.37 18.23
CA ALA A 83 11.30 7.15 17.74
C ALA A 83 11.68 8.17 16.66
N LYS A 84 12.99 8.31 16.44
CA LYS A 84 13.51 9.19 15.36
C LYS A 84 13.10 8.64 13.99
N PRO A 85 12.79 9.52 13.01
CA PRO A 85 12.62 9.09 11.62
C PRO A 85 13.80 8.23 11.15
N GLY A 86 13.50 7.12 10.49
CA GLY A 86 14.48 6.11 10.09
C GLY A 86 14.73 5.01 11.12
N SER A 87 13.98 5.01 12.26
CA SER A 87 14.05 3.98 13.30
C SER A 87 12.69 3.75 13.95
N ARG A 88 11.61 3.99 13.21
CA ARG A 88 10.22 3.92 13.68
C ARG A 88 9.57 2.57 13.41
N VAL A 89 10.05 1.87 12.40
CA VAL A 89 9.49 0.60 11.94
C VAL A 89 10.28 -0.57 12.50
N SER A 90 9.58 -1.56 13.02
CA SER A 90 10.19 -2.80 13.53
C SER A 90 9.25 -3.99 13.34
N ASN A 91 9.76 -5.20 13.53
CA ASN A 91 8.98 -6.44 13.44
C ASN A 91 8.17 -6.57 12.16
N VAL A 92 8.78 -6.26 11.02
CA VAL A 92 8.11 -6.39 9.72
C VAL A 92 7.94 -7.86 9.37
N LEU A 93 6.68 -8.28 9.18
CA LEU A 93 6.35 -9.63 8.74
C LEU A 93 5.64 -9.56 7.39
N VAL A 94 6.09 -10.35 6.43
CA VAL A 94 5.43 -10.56 5.14
C VAL A 94 4.75 -11.92 5.16
N GLN A 95 3.42 -11.93 5.05
CA GLN A 95 2.62 -13.16 5.14
C GLN A 95 2.96 -14.01 6.40
N GLY A 96 3.21 -13.33 7.53
CA GLY A 96 3.52 -13.95 8.82
C GLY A 96 4.97 -14.41 9.00
N ARG A 97 5.86 -14.15 8.04
CA ARG A 97 7.30 -14.46 8.13
C ARG A 97 8.11 -13.18 8.26
N PRO A 98 9.20 -13.17 9.05
CA PRO A 98 10.08 -12.01 9.13
C PRO A 98 10.56 -11.57 7.75
N LEU A 99 10.51 -10.27 7.49
CA LEU A 99 11.07 -9.68 6.28
C LEU A 99 12.59 -9.94 6.25
N SER A 100 13.08 -10.47 5.13
CA SER A 100 14.51 -10.61 4.86
C SER A 100 14.98 -9.48 3.96
N PRO A 101 15.91 -8.61 4.36
CA PRO A 101 16.40 -7.51 3.53
C PRO A 101 16.97 -7.95 2.18
N GLU A 102 17.55 -9.15 2.11
CA GLU A 102 18.19 -9.68 0.91
C GLU A 102 17.25 -10.44 -0.02
N GLU A 103 16.11 -10.88 0.46
CA GLU A 103 15.10 -11.54 -0.37
C GLU A 103 14.35 -10.56 -1.26
N THR A 104 13.80 -11.10 -2.34
CA THR A 104 12.98 -10.35 -3.30
C THR A 104 11.51 -10.63 -3.08
N TYR A 105 10.70 -9.58 -3.11
CA TYR A 105 9.27 -9.62 -2.92
C TYR A 105 8.55 -8.95 -4.09
N THR A 106 7.33 -9.38 -4.36
CA THR A 106 6.45 -8.73 -5.31
C THR A 106 5.54 -7.72 -4.60
N LEU A 107 5.51 -6.50 -5.12
CA LEU A 107 4.78 -5.36 -4.56
C LEU A 107 3.77 -4.84 -5.57
N ALA A 108 2.49 -4.77 -5.18
CA ALA A 108 1.45 -4.07 -5.93
C ALA A 108 1.26 -2.67 -5.36
N LEU A 109 1.26 -1.67 -6.22
CA LEU A 109 1.12 -0.26 -5.88
C LEU A 109 0.49 0.49 -7.06
N ASN A 110 0.24 1.78 -6.91
CA ASN A 110 -0.18 2.58 -8.05
C ASN A 110 1.03 3.14 -8.84
N ASP A 111 0.80 3.52 -10.09
CA ASP A 111 1.81 4.07 -11.01
C ASP A 111 2.45 5.37 -10.50
N PHE A 112 1.72 6.19 -9.73
CA PHE A 112 2.24 7.40 -9.12
C PHE A 112 3.35 7.09 -8.10
N GLU A 113 3.13 6.11 -7.21
CA GLU A 113 4.14 5.67 -6.23
C GLU A 113 5.30 4.95 -6.91
N ALA A 114 5.02 4.10 -7.92
CA ALA A 114 6.05 3.41 -8.70
C ALA A 114 7.00 4.38 -9.41
N ALA A 115 6.48 5.52 -9.86
CA ALA A 115 7.25 6.62 -10.43
C ALA A 115 7.99 7.50 -9.38
N GLY A 116 7.89 7.18 -8.09
CA GLY A 116 8.52 7.91 -6.99
C GLY A 116 7.68 9.07 -6.44
N GLY A 117 6.38 9.07 -6.72
CA GLY A 117 5.44 10.02 -6.13
C GLY A 117 5.53 10.04 -4.60
N ASP A 118 5.12 11.13 -3.98
CA ASP A 118 5.24 11.36 -2.53
C ASP A 118 6.66 11.16 -1.96
N GLY A 119 7.68 11.17 -2.83
CA GLY A 119 9.08 11.01 -2.45
C GLY A 119 9.55 9.56 -2.29
N TYR A 120 8.81 8.59 -2.83
CA TYR A 120 9.20 7.17 -2.84
C TYR A 120 10.29 6.87 -3.89
N GLU A 121 11.39 7.64 -3.83
CA GLU A 121 12.52 7.55 -4.78
C GLU A 121 13.13 6.14 -4.84
N MET A 122 13.06 5.38 -3.74
CA MET A 122 13.59 4.02 -3.65
C MET A 122 12.84 3.01 -4.53
N LEU A 123 11.65 3.36 -5.02
CA LEU A 123 10.83 2.51 -5.91
C LEU A 123 11.12 2.74 -7.40
N LYS A 124 11.77 3.87 -7.72
CA LYS A 124 12.09 4.20 -9.11
C LYS A 124 13.02 3.17 -9.76
N GLY A 125 12.67 2.76 -10.96
CA GLY A 125 13.46 1.82 -11.73
C GLY A 125 13.39 0.37 -11.23
N ALA A 126 12.50 0.07 -10.30
CA ALA A 126 12.20 -1.31 -9.93
C ALA A 126 11.69 -2.08 -11.15
N LYS A 127 11.96 -3.39 -11.18
CA LYS A 127 11.54 -4.25 -12.27
C LYS A 127 10.02 -4.38 -12.31
N GLU A 128 9.38 -3.84 -13.34
CA GLU A 128 7.95 -4.02 -13.58
C GLU A 128 7.66 -5.46 -14.00
N LEU A 129 6.66 -6.07 -13.37
CA LEU A 129 6.16 -7.40 -13.66
C LEU A 129 4.82 -7.38 -14.41
N GLY A 130 4.13 -6.24 -14.43
CA GLY A 130 2.89 -6.04 -15.17
C GLY A 130 2.01 -4.92 -14.66
N GLN A 131 1.03 -4.53 -15.48
CA GLN A 131 -0.02 -3.56 -15.18
C GLN A 131 -1.37 -4.26 -15.21
N TYR A 132 -2.29 -3.90 -14.29
CA TYR A 132 -3.49 -4.68 -14.00
C TYR A 132 -4.81 -3.90 -14.15
N GLY A 133 -4.76 -2.68 -14.66
CA GLY A 133 -5.91 -1.80 -14.80
C GLY A 133 -5.98 -0.72 -13.74
N THR A 134 -7.04 0.06 -13.73
CA THR A 134 -7.18 1.20 -12.82
C THR A 134 -7.56 0.77 -11.40
N LEU A 135 -7.21 1.60 -10.41
CA LEU A 135 -7.57 1.34 -9.00
C LEU A 135 -9.08 1.18 -8.81
N GLU A 136 -9.87 2.05 -9.44
CA GLU A 136 -11.33 2.01 -9.34
C GLU A 136 -11.93 0.74 -9.95
N ASP A 137 -11.40 0.25 -11.06
CA ASP A 137 -11.87 -1.00 -11.67
C ASP A 137 -11.51 -2.22 -10.82
N ILE A 138 -10.27 -2.28 -10.33
CA ILE A 138 -9.79 -3.36 -9.45
C ILE A 138 -10.56 -3.37 -8.13
N PHE A 139 -10.81 -2.20 -7.55
CA PHE A 139 -11.58 -2.10 -6.32
C PHE A 139 -13.04 -2.51 -6.53
N SER A 140 -13.67 -2.07 -7.64
CA SER A 140 -15.03 -2.47 -8.00
C SER A 140 -15.17 -3.97 -8.17
N GLN A 141 -14.22 -4.61 -8.87
CA GLN A 141 -14.19 -6.07 -9.04
C GLN A 141 -14.02 -6.79 -7.70
N TYR A 142 -13.16 -6.27 -6.83
CA TYR A 142 -12.96 -6.84 -5.48
C TYR A 142 -14.25 -6.77 -4.65
N LEU A 143 -14.94 -5.61 -4.63
CA LEU A 143 -16.19 -5.44 -3.92
C LEU A 143 -17.29 -6.39 -4.43
N GLN A 144 -17.39 -6.57 -5.75
CA GLN A 144 -18.36 -7.49 -6.35
C GLN A 144 -18.08 -8.95 -5.98
N LYS A 145 -16.80 -9.32 -5.88
CA LYS A 145 -16.39 -10.70 -5.61
C LYS A 145 -16.42 -11.06 -4.12
N HIS A 146 -16.01 -10.13 -3.25
CA HIS A 146 -15.74 -10.40 -1.83
C HIS A 146 -16.60 -9.57 -0.87
N GLY A 147 -17.18 -8.46 -1.31
CA GLY A 147 -17.82 -7.50 -0.41
C GLY A 147 -16.81 -6.80 0.50
N VAL A 148 -17.27 -6.36 1.66
CA VAL A 148 -16.47 -5.65 2.67
C VAL A 148 -16.33 -6.41 4.00
N GLU A 149 -16.86 -7.63 4.08
CA GLU A 149 -16.81 -8.44 5.29
C GLU A 149 -15.45 -9.12 5.46
N GLY A 150 -15.05 -9.35 6.71
CA GLY A 150 -13.86 -10.12 7.04
C GLY A 150 -12.53 -9.42 6.76
N ILE A 151 -12.53 -8.10 6.59
CA ILE A 151 -11.29 -7.33 6.41
C ILE A 151 -10.48 -7.33 7.70
N ALA A 152 -9.26 -7.89 7.64
CA ALA A 152 -8.35 -7.89 8.77
C ALA A 152 -7.86 -6.47 9.07
N LEU A 153 -8.02 -6.04 10.32
CA LEU A 153 -7.49 -4.78 10.87
C LEU A 153 -6.19 -5.05 11.65
N GLY A 154 -5.52 -3.97 12.09
CA GLY A 154 -4.36 -4.07 12.97
C GLY A 154 -3.07 -4.53 12.28
N ARG A 155 -2.91 -4.23 11.00
CA ARG A 155 -1.67 -4.52 10.26
C ARG A 155 -0.50 -3.65 10.72
N ILE A 156 -0.80 -2.46 11.23
CA ILE A 156 0.17 -1.52 11.82
C ILE A 156 -0.12 -1.47 13.32
N SER A 157 0.83 -1.93 14.13
CA SER A 157 0.74 -1.95 15.59
C SER A 157 1.49 -0.74 16.14
N VAL A 158 0.76 0.25 16.64
CA VAL A 158 1.34 1.47 17.22
C VAL A 158 1.71 1.25 18.68
N LYS A 159 2.96 1.58 19.05
CA LYS A 159 3.51 1.51 20.40
C LYS A 159 3.42 2.86 21.11
#